data_14fb398724c5ccb9193cdbd20c44d4d6
#
_entry.id   14fb398724c5ccb9193cdbd20c44d4d6
#
_cell.length_a   1.000
_cell.length_b   1.000
_cell.length_c   1.000
_cell.angle_alpha   90.00
_cell.angle_beta   90.00
_cell.angle_gamma   90.00
#
_symmetry.space_group_name_H-M   'P 1'
#
loop_
_entity.id
_entity.type
_entity.pdbx_description
1 polymer ?
#
loop_
_entity_poly.entity_id
_entity_poly.type
_entity_poly.pdbx_seq_one_letter_code
_entity_poly.pdbx_strand_id
1 'polypeptide(L)'
;VKHTLGYFKALKKGGAYTKDDYIELLSMLFMVFKLARTKGWLAMEQHIENPHDSELFKQFPAFHHNHHATTFLCDYLRIISLGNENPLTIEALMDEEIETIKEHESHPGHAVQTMADGIPALGIVAAVLGVIKTMSSISEPPEILGKMIGGALVGTFLGVWLAYGMVGPIAGAMTSYAATEVMYYRAIKVGVIAFLNGCAPQVAVEFARKFLPHDVQPTFQELEEKLNALPSPTA
;
A
#
# COMPACT_ATOMS: atom_id res chain seq x y z
N VAL A 1 -11.00 -12.53 5.24
CA VAL A 1 -10.31 -13.79 4.82
C VAL A 1 -9.82 -13.70 3.37
N LYS A 2 -10.65 -13.25 2.37
CA LYS A 2 -10.18 -13.17 0.97
C LYS A 2 -9.05 -12.14 0.78
N HIS A 3 -9.14 -10.97 1.40
CA HIS A 3 -8.09 -9.95 1.36
C HIS A 3 -6.79 -10.45 2.01
N THR A 4 -6.86 -11.07 3.18
CA THR A 4 -5.70 -11.61 3.90
C THR A 4 -4.91 -12.65 3.08
N LEU A 5 -5.61 -13.51 2.33
CA LEU A 5 -4.98 -14.49 1.44
C LEU A 5 -4.31 -13.83 0.22
N GLY A 6 -4.84 -12.70 -0.26
CA GLY A 6 -4.22 -11.88 -1.31
C GLY A 6 -2.85 -11.34 -0.87
N TYR A 7 -2.75 -10.83 0.36
CA TYR A 7 -1.50 -10.33 0.93
C TYR A 7 -0.39 -11.37 1.01
N PHE A 8 -0.72 -12.64 1.32
CA PHE A 8 0.29 -13.72 1.31
C PHE A 8 0.93 -13.97 -0.06
N LYS A 9 0.17 -13.76 -1.15
CA LYS A 9 0.73 -13.84 -2.51
C LYS A 9 1.58 -12.62 -2.85
N ALA A 10 1.18 -11.46 -2.36
CA ALA A 10 1.86 -10.19 -2.58
C ALA A 10 3.19 -10.09 -1.82
N LEU A 11 3.29 -10.68 -0.61
CA LEU A 11 4.54 -10.74 0.18
C LEU A 11 5.71 -11.39 -0.57
N LYS A 12 5.44 -12.28 -1.56
CA LYS A 12 6.48 -12.84 -2.43
C LYS A 12 7.08 -11.83 -3.41
N LYS A 13 6.42 -10.69 -3.68
CA LYS A 13 6.88 -9.68 -4.65
C LYS A 13 7.72 -8.56 -4.03
N GLY A 14 7.85 -8.49 -2.69
CA GLY A 14 8.67 -7.50 -2.00
C GLY A 14 8.05 -6.10 -1.85
N GLY A 15 6.90 -5.84 -2.48
CA GLY A 15 6.18 -4.57 -2.41
C GLY A 15 4.97 -4.58 -3.35
N ALA A 16 4.06 -3.60 -3.20
CA ALA A 16 2.87 -3.50 -4.04
C ALA A 16 3.23 -3.11 -5.49
N TYR A 17 4.21 -2.22 -5.63
CA TYR A 17 4.63 -1.65 -6.91
C TYR A 17 6.13 -1.75 -7.10
N THR A 18 6.52 -2.00 -8.35
CA THR A 18 7.92 -2.03 -8.78
C THR A 18 8.38 -0.66 -9.28
N LYS A 19 9.68 -0.50 -9.52
CA LYS A 19 10.25 0.69 -10.14
C LYS A 19 9.62 0.98 -11.51
N ASP A 20 9.34 -0.06 -12.30
CA ASP A 20 8.73 0.08 -13.62
C ASP A 20 7.28 0.57 -13.53
N ASP A 21 6.52 0.12 -12.52
CA ASP A 21 5.16 0.61 -12.26
C ASP A 21 5.17 2.11 -11.93
N TYR A 22 6.16 2.58 -11.17
CA TYR A 22 6.33 4.01 -10.89
C TYR A 22 6.78 4.82 -12.11
N ILE A 23 7.66 4.28 -12.95
CA ILE A 23 8.03 4.93 -14.23
C ILE A 23 6.78 5.08 -15.09
N GLU A 24 5.93 4.07 -15.16
CA GLU A 24 4.69 4.11 -15.91
C GLU A 24 3.71 5.14 -15.33
N LEU A 25 3.52 5.18 -14.01
CA LEU A 25 2.71 6.19 -13.33
C LEU A 25 3.20 7.62 -13.65
N LEU A 26 4.50 7.88 -13.49
CA LEU A 26 5.08 9.19 -13.74
C LEU A 26 4.95 9.60 -15.21
N SER A 27 5.09 8.66 -16.13
CA SER A 27 4.90 8.87 -17.57
C SER A 27 3.45 9.20 -17.90
N MET A 28 2.51 8.51 -17.28
CA MET A 28 1.08 8.76 -17.42
C MET A 28 0.72 10.15 -16.88
N LEU A 29 1.17 10.52 -15.67
CA LEU A 29 0.95 11.85 -15.10
C LEU A 29 1.53 12.95 -16.00
N PHE A 30 2.71 12.74 -16.58
CA PHE A 30 3.29 13.67 -17.54
C PHE A 30 2.38 13.89 -18.75
N MET A 31 1.83 12.82 -19.32
CA MET A 31 0.91 12.92 -20.47
C MET A 31 -0.38 13.66 -20.10
N VAL A 32 -0.96 13.36 -18.95
CA VAL A 32 -2.15 14.05 -18.42
C VAL A 32 -1.86 15.56 -18.25
N PHE A 33 -0.78 15.91 -17.58
CA PHE A 33 -0.42 17.32 -17.34
C PHE A 33 -0.06 18.06 -18.64
N LYS A 34 0.60 17.38 -19.57
CA LYS A 34 0.91 17.94 -20.88
C LYS A 34 -0.36 18.21 -21.69
N LEU A 35 -1.30 17.28 -21.69
CA LEU A 35 -2.58 17.43 -22.37
C LEU A 35 -3.39 18.59 -21.74
N ALA A 36 -3.54 18.61 -20.41
CA ALA A 36 -4.23 19.68 -19.70
C ALA A 36 -3.59 21.06 -19.95
N ARG A 37 -2.25 21.14 -20.00
CA ARG A 37 -1.52 22.39 -20.25
C ARG A 37 -1.67 22.92 -21.68
N THR A 38 -1.72 22.01 -22.68
CA THR A 38 -1.72 22.39 -24.10
C THR A 38 -3.11 22.55 -24.68
N LYS A 39 -4.08 21.76 -24.24
CA LYS A 39 -5.45 21.73 -24.77
C LYS A 39 -6.52 22.11 -23.74
N GLY A 40 -6.10 22.33 -22.50
CA GLY A 40 -7.02 22.67 -21.40
C GLY A 40 -7.73 21.44 -20.81
N TRP A 41 -8.44 21.66 -19.71
CA TRP A 41 -9.17 20.62 -18.99
C TRP A 41 -10.32 19.99 -19.80
N LEU A 42 -10.92 20.76 -20.72
CA LEU A 42 -11.98 20.27 -21.58
C LEU A 42 -11.53 19.06 -22.44
N ALA A 43 -10.27 19.07 -22.90
CA ALA A 43 -9.72 17.93 -23.65
C ALA A 43 -9.52 16.67 -22.81
N MET A 44 -9.49 16.82 -21.48
CA MET A 44 -9.38 15.70 -20.54
C MET A 44 -10.74 15.03 -20.25
N GLU A 45 -11.86 15.71 -20.51
CA GLU A 45 -13.19 15.25 -20.10
C GLU A 45 -13.52 13.85 -20.60
N GLN A 46 -13.25 13.56 -21.89
CA GLN A 46 -13.50 12.23 -22.44
C GLN A 46 -12.67 11.12 -21.78
N HIS A 47 -11.43 11.44 -21.34
CA HIS A 47 -10.56 10.49 -20.66
C HIS A 47 -10.97 10.27 -19.19
N ILE A 48 -11.50 11.32 -18.55
CA ILE A 48 -11.97 11.29 -17.16
C ILE A 48 -13.30 10.54 -17.05
N GLU A 49 -14.24 10.79 -17.97
CA GLU A 49 -15.58 10.17 -17.93
C GLU A 49 -15.56 8.69 -18.33
N ASN A 50 -14.68 8.30 -19.24
CA ASN A 50 -14.55 6.92 -19.70
C ASN A 50 -13.09 6.44 -19.61
N PRO A 51 -12.52 6.29 -18.40
CA PRO A 51 -11.11 5.96 -18.22
C PRO A 51 -10.73 4.59 -18.79
N HIS A 52 -11.65 3.64 -18.80
CA HIS A 52 -11.43 2.30 -19.36
C HIS A 52 -11.29 2.30 -20.89
N ASP A 53 -11.95 3.22 -21.57
CA ASP A 53 -11.89 3.35 -23.02
C ASP A 53 -10.89 4.40 -23.49
N SER A 54 -10.26 5.10 -22.56
CA SER A 54 -9.31 6.17 -22.81
C SER A 54 -8.06 5.67 -23.52
N GLU A 55 -7.81 6.14 -24.73
CA GLU A 55 -6.59 5.84 -25.49
C GLU A 55 -5.32 6.37 -24.78
N LEU A 56 -5.46 7.37 -23.92
CA LEU A 56 -4.36 7.87 -23.10
C LEU A 56 -4.00 6.86 -22.01
N PHE A 57 -4.97 6.39 -21.22
CA PHE A 57 -4.69 5.46 -20.12
C PHE A 57 -4.35 4.05 -20.58
N LYS A 58 -4.86 3.59 -21.73
CA LYS A 58 -4.50 2.29 -22.32
C LYS A 58 -3.02 2.16 -22.68
N GLN A 59 -2.31 3.29 -22.87
CA GLN A 59 -0.86 3.28 -23.08
C GLN A 59 -0.07 2.89 -21.82
N PHE A 60 -0.71 2.89 -20.68
CA PHE A 60 -0.13 2.66 -19.36
C PHE A 60 -0.87 1.50 -18.66
N PRO A 61 -0.61 0.24 -19.04
CA PRO A 61 -1.39 -0.91 -18.62
C PRO A 61 -1.32 -1.17 -17.12
N ALA A 62 -0.20 -0.94 -16.42
CA ALA A 62 -0.08 -1.12 -14.98
C ALA A 62 -0.99 -0.13 -14.22
N PHE A 63 -1.05 1.13 -14.65
CA PHE A 63 -1.97 2.13 -14.11
C PHE A 63 -3.42 1.82 -14.50
N HIS A 64 -3.67 1.54 -15.77
CA HIS A 64 -5.01 1.31 -16.31
C HIS A 64 -5.73 0.11 -15.67
N HIS A 65 -4.99 -0.97 -15.33
CA HIS A 65 -5.54 -2.12 -14.62
C HIS A 65 -5.73 -1.86 -13.12
N ASN A 66 -5.16 -0.81 -12.57
CA ASN A 66 -5.38 -0.39 -11.20
C ASN A 66 -6.63 0.49 -11.10
N HIS A 67 -7.80 -0.13 -11.06
CA HIS A 67 -9.08 0.58 -11.05
C HIS A 67 -9.20 1.61 -9.91
N HIS A 68 -8.68 1.30 -8.73
CA HIS A 68 -8.74 2.22 -7.60
C HIS A 68 -7.90 3.47 -7.83
N ALA A 69 -6.66 3.32 -8.32
CA ALA A 69 -5.80 4.47 -8.62
C ALA A 69 -6.32 5.29 -9.81
N THR A 70 -6.90 4.62 -10.82
CA THR A 70 -7.53 5.30 -11.96
C THR A 70 -8.74 6.12 -11.51
N THR A 71 -9.62 5.54 -10.69
CA THR A 71 -10.78 6.26 -10.12
C THR A 71 -10.32 7.43 -9.27
N PHE A 72 -9.37 7.21 -8.34
CA PHE A 72 -8.79 8.26 -7.52
C PHE A 72 -8.30 9.45 -8.36
N LEU A 73 -7.47 9.21 -9.37
CA LEU A 73 -6.99 10.30 -10.24
C LEU A 73 -8.12 10.98 -11.00
N CYS A 74 -9.01 10.21 -11.65
CA CYS A 74 -10.09 10.77 -12.48
C CYS A 74 -11.07 11.62 -11.68
N ASP A 75 -11.39 11.24 -10.44
CA ASP A 75 -12.29 12.01 -9.59
C ASP A 75 -11.70 13.37 -9.23
N TYR A 76 -10.41 13.45 -8.91
CA TYR A 76 -9.74 14.74 -8.69
C TYR A 76 -9.62 15.58 -9.95
N LEU A 77 -9.28 14.95 -11.08
CA LEU A 77 -9.24 15.67 -12.36
C LEU A 77 -10.62 16.21 -12.74
N ARG A 78 -11.71 15.50 -12.41
CA ARG A 78 -13.09 15.97 -12.59
C ARG A 78 -13.38 17.19 -11.73
N ILE A 79 -13.03 17.17 -10.43
CA ILE A 79 -13.21 18.31 -9.53
C ILE A 79 -12.45 19.53 -10.05
N ILE A 80 -11.23 19.34 -10.53
CA ILE A 80 -10.40 20.41 -11.11
C ILE A 80 -11.05 20.95 -12.39
N SER A 81 -11.51 20.08 -13.29
CA SER A 81 -12.14 20.50 -14.55
C SER A 81 -13.43 21.31 -14.36
N LEU A 82 -14.12 21.11 -13.24
CA LEU A 82 -15.30 21.89 -12.83
C LEU A 82 -14.96 23.29 -12.30
N GLY A 83 -13.67 23.67 -12.29
CA GLY A 83 -13.19 25.02 -11.91
C GLY A 83 -12.73 25.13 -10.46
N ASN A 84 -12.62 24.03 -9.72
CA ASN A 84 -12.02 24.06 -8.39
C ASN A 84 -10.52 23.73 -8.49
N GLU A 85 -9.72 24.74 -8.87
CA GLU A 85 -8.28 24.60 -9.08
C GLU A 85 -7.45 25.06 -7.86
N ASN A 86 -8.06 25.28 -6.70
CA ASN A 86 -7.33 25.70 -5.50
C ASN A 86 -6.46 24.54 -4.97
N PRO A 87 -5.11 24.63 -5.07
CA PRO A 87 -4.23 23.54 -4.69
C PRO A 87 -4.38 23.10 -3.23
N LEU A 88 -4.60 24.07 -2.31
CA LEU A 88 -4.72 23.78 -0.88
C LEU A 88 -6.00 22.98 -0.57
N THR A 89 -7.10 23.30 -1.26
CA THR A 89 -8.37 22.56 -1.07
C THR A 89 -8.26 21.15 -1.61
N ILE A 90 -7.68 21.00 -2.82
CA ILE A 90 -7.48 19.68 -3.43
C ILE A 90 -6.49 18.85 -2.60
N GLU A 91 -5.41 19.46 -2.12
CA GLU A 91 -4.42 18.78 -1.27
C GLU A 91 -5.06 18.23 0.01
N ALA A 92 -5.83 19.07 0.73
CA ALA A 92 -6.51 18.64 1.95
C ALA A 92 -7.49 17.49 1.71
N LEU A 93 -8.26 17.54 0.60
CA LEU A 93 -9.20 16.49 0.24
C LEU A 93 -8.47 15.18 -0.12
N MET A 94 -7.40 15.26 -0.91
CA MET A 94 -6.56 14.10 -1.25
C MET A 94 -5.91 13.48 -0.01
N ASP A 95 -5.48 14.29 0.96
CA ASP A 95 -4.88 13.79 2.19
C ASP A 95 -5.88 13.02 3.04
N GLU A 96 -7.12 13.50 3.16
CA GLU A 96 -8.19 12.83 3.91
C GLU A 96 -8.57 11.49 3.26
N GLU A 97 -8.69 11.44 1.93
CA GLU A 97 -8.98 10.20 1.23
C GLU A 97 -7.81 9.21 1.32
N ILE A 98 -6.56 9.67 1.18
CA ILE A 98 -5.37 8.82 1.33
C ILE A 98 -5.27 8.25 2.75
N GLU A 99 -5.62 9.01 3.79
CA GLU A 99 -5.63 8.48 5.16
C GLU A 99 -6.72 7.41 5.33
N THR A 100 -7.92 7.62 4.75
CA THR A 100 -8.98 6.62 4.72
C THR A 100 -8.55 5.32 4.01
N ILE A 101 -7.87 5.45 2.86
CA ILE A 101 -7.29 4.30 2.13
C ILE A 101 -6.26 3.58 3.01
N LYS A 102 -5.39 4.33 3.67
CA LYS A 102 -4.35 3.79 4.56
C LYS A 102 -4.96 3.01 5.74
N GLU A 103 -5.97 3.53 6.38
CA GLU A 103 -6.68 2.84 7.46
C GLU A 103 -7.29 1.53 6.97
N HIS A 104 -7.96 1.57 5.82
CA HIS A 104 -8.57 0.39 5.21
C HIS A 104 -7.53 -0.69 4.85
N GLU A 105 -6.44 -0.30 4.18
CA GLU A 105 -5.40 -1.23 3.73
C GLU A 105 -4.57 -1.79 4.91
N SER A 106 -4.38 -1.03 6.00
CA SER A 106 -3.64 -1.50 7.18
C SER A 106 -4.45 -2.43 8.09
N HIS A 107 -5.79 -2.36 8.03
CA HIS A 107 -6.69 -3.11 8.92
C HIS A 107 -6.42 -4.63 8.94
N PRO A 108 -6.17 -5.36 7.82
CA PRO A 108 -5.85 -6.78 7.85
C PRO A 108 -4.56 -7.08 8.63
N GLY A 109 -3.53 -6.23 8.49
CA GLY A 109 -2.26 -6.36 9.23
C GLY A 109 -2.47 -6.19 10.74
N HIS A 110 -3.24 -5.18 11.13
CA HIS A 110 -3.59 -4.96 12.54
C HIS A 110 -4.40 -6.12 13.14
N ALA A 111 -5.33 -6.69 12.40
CA ALA A 111 -6.10 -7.85 12.87
C ALA A 111 -5.20 -9.07 13.12
N VAL A 112 -4.23 -9.34 12.24
CA VAL A 112 -3.24 -10.42 12.43
C VAL A 112 -2.30 -10.11 13.59
N GLN A 113 -1.90 -8.84 13.78
CA GLN A 113 -1.09 -8.41 14.94
C GLN A 113 -1.84 -8.64 16.26
N THR A 114 -3.10 -8.25 16.35
CA THR A 114 -3.95 -8.49 17.53
C THR A 114 -4.03 -9.98 17.87
N MET A 115 -4.12 -10.83 16.85
CA MET A 115 -4.08 -12.29 17.05
C MET A 115 -2.70 -12.73 17.56
N ALA A 116 -1.60 -12.20 17.00
CA ALA A 116 -0.24 -12.51 17.45
C ALA A 116 -0.05 -12.16 18.93
N ASP A 117 -0.55 -11.01 19.36
CA ASP A 117 -0.44 -10.52 20.74
C ASP A 117 -1.24 -11.39 21.75
N GLY A 118 -2.31 -12.02 21.30
CA GLY A 118 -3.12 -12.93 22.11
C GLY A 118 -2.53 -14.34 22.31
N ILE A 119 -1.74 -14.83 21.37
CA ILE A 119 -1.21 -16.22 21.37
C ILE A 119 -0.34 -16.51 22.61
N PRO A 120 0.58 -15.63 23.07
CA PRO A 120 1.37 -15.90 24.28
C PRO A 120 0.51 -16.05 25.55
N ALA A 121 -0.56 -15.27 25.67
CA ALA A 121 -1.48 -15.38 26.81
C ALA A 121 -2.16 -16.77 26.84
N LEU A 122 -2.56 -17.29 25.69
CA LEU A 122 -3.10 -18.66 25.58
C LEU A 122 -2.05 -19.72 25.97
N GLY A 123 -0.78 -19.51 25.60
CA GLY A 123 0.34 -20.36 26.04
C GLY A 123 0.52 -20.38 27.56
N ILE A 124 0.40 -19.21 28.21
CA ILE A 124 0.47 -19.11 29.67
C ILE A 124 -0.73 -19.85 30.31
N VAL A 125 -1.93 -19.66 29.80
CA VAL A 125 -3.14 -20.38 30.29
C VAL A 125 -2.93 -21.89 30.19
N ALA A 126 -2.41 -22.39 29.07
CA ALA A 126 -2.12 -23.81 28.90
C ALA A 126 -1.09 -24.32 29.91
N ALA A 127 -0.03 -23.54 30.18
CA ALA A 127 0.96 -23.88 31.19
C ALA A 127 0.36 -23.93 32.61
N VAL A 128 -0.44 -22.94 32.99
CA VAL A 128 -1.11 -22.91 34.31
C VAL A 128 -2.03 -24.12 34.48
N LEU A 129 -2.84 -24.46 33.47
CA LEU A 129 -3.68 -25.66 33.50
C LEU A 129 -2.84 -26.95 33.61
N GLY A 130 -1.69 -27.03 32.92
CA GLY A 130 -0.76 -28.12 33.03
C GLY A 130 -0.18 -28.27 34.46
N VAL A 131 0.19 -27.16 35.10
CA VAL A 131 0.67 -27.15 36.49
C VAL A 131 -0.44 -27.58 37.47
N ILE A 132 -1.65 -27.07 37.31
CA ILE A 132 -2.80 -27.49 38.13
C ILE A 132 -3.01 -29.00 38.05
N LYS A 133 -2.94 -29.59 36.83
CA LYS A 133 -3.04 -31.02 36.63
C LYS A 133 -1.89 -31.76 37.30
N THR A 134 -0.66 -31.26 37.26
CA THR A 134 0.49 -31.85 37.93
C THR A 134 0.33 -31.86 39.43
N MET A 135 -0.21 -30.77 40.02
CA MET A 135 -0.47 -30.70 41.49
C MET A 135 -1.49 -31.74 41.94
N SER A 136 -2.46 -32.11 41.11
CA SER A 136 -3.39 -33.21 41.47
C SER A 136 -2.74 -34.59 41.52
N SER A 137 -1.55 -34.74 40.95
CA SER A 137 -0.77 -35.96 40.91
C SER A 137 0.49 -35.91 41.80
N ILE A 138 0.50 -35.07 42.85
CA ILE A 138 1.69 -34.81 43.69
C ILE A 138 2.25 -36.05 44.41
N SER A 139 1.48 -37.08 44.55
CA SER A 139 1.88 -38.36 45.14
C SER A 139 2.58 -39.33 44.17
N GLU A 140 2.61 -38.94 42.89
CA GLU A 140 3.30 -39.75 41.86
C GLU A 140 4.83 -39.62 41.95
N PRO A 141 5.61 -40.58 41.41
CA PRO A 141 7.07 -40.49 41.39
C PRO A 141 7.60 -39.19 40.73
N PRO A 142 8.75 -38.66 41.18
CA PRO A 142 9.31 -37.41 40.65
C PRO A 142 9.54 -37.40 39.14
N GLU A 143 9.80 -38.56 38.57
CA GLU A 143 9.99 -38.75 37.11
C GLU A 143 8.69 -38.42 36.33
N ILE A 144 7.54 -38.83 36.86
CA ILE A 144 6.22 -38.57 36.27
C ILE A 144 5.89 -37.12 36.39
N LEU A 145 6.11 -36.54 37.58
CA LEU A 145 5.88 -35.10 37.84
C LEU A 145 6.74 -34.23 36.93
N GLY A 146 8.03 -34.60 36.72
CA GLY A 146 8.94 -33.90 35.82
C GLY A 146 8.45 -33.89 34.35
N LYS A 147 7.94 -35.02 33.86
CA LYS A 147 7.34 -35.10 32.52
C LYS A 147 6.07 -34.21 32.40
N MET A 148 5.23 -34.21 33.41
CA MET A 148 4.00 -33.37 33.42
C MET A 148 4.33 -31.89 33.44
N ILE A 149 5.29 -31.43 34.26
CA ILE A 149 5.75 -30.03 34.31
C ILE A 149 6.39 -29.64 32.98
N GLY A 150 7.28 -30.49 32.44
CA GLY A 150 7.88 -30.25 31.12
C GLY A 150 6.84 -30.08 30.03
N GLY A 151 5.82 -30.95 29.99
CA GLY A 151 4.69 -30.84 29.07
C GLY A 151 3.90 -29.52 29.22
N ALA A 152 3.68 -29.07 30.46
CA ALA A 152 3.01 -27.78 30.73
C ALA A 152 3.78 -26.58 30.19
N LEU A 153 5.12 -26.57 30.33
CA LEU A 153 5.99 -25.49 29.85
C LEU A 153 6.06 -25.39 28.32
N VAL A 154 5.85 -26.51 27.61
CA VAL A 154 5.78 -26.52 26.15
C VAL A 154 4.70 -25.57 25.62
N GLY A 155 3.57 -25.44 26.31
CA GLY A 155 2.49 -24.53 25.94
C GLY A 155 2.95 -23.07 25.88
N THR A 156 3.68 -22.61 26.92
CA THR A 156 4.24 -21.26 26.94
C THR A 156 5.29 -21.06 25.83
N PHE A 157 6.21 -22.04 25.67
CA PHE A 157 7.23 -21.98 24.64
C PHE A 157 6.62 -21.86 23.24
N LEU A 158 5.66 -22.72 22.92
CA LEU A 158 5.00 -22.70 21.61
C LEU A 158 4.20 -21.40 21.39
N GLY A 159 3.51 -20.91 22.41
CA GLY A 159 2.77 -19.65 22.35
C GLY A 159 3.68 -18.47 22.00
N VAL A 160 4.79 -18.32 22.70
CA VAL A 160 5.78 -17.26 22.45
C VAL A 160 6.42 -17.42 21.07
N TRP A 161 6.83 -18.65 20.73
CA TRP A 161 7.48 -18.91 19.46
C TRP A 161 6.57 -18.65 18.24
N LEU A 162 5.32 -19.09 18.30
CA LEU A 162 4.34 -18.85 17.24
C LEU A 162 4.04 -17.34 17.09
N ALA A 163 3.82 -16.65 18.22
CA ALA A 163 3.49 -15.23 18.21
C ALA A 163 4.61 -14.40 17.57
N TYR A 164 5.81 -14.49 18.13
CA TYR A 164 6.91 -13.59 17.73
C TYR A 164 7.81 -14.17 16.63
N GLY A 165 7.84 -15.49 16.48
CA GLY A 165 8.62 -16.15 15.42
C GLY A 165 7.89 -16.25 14.08
N MET A 166 6.55 -16.25 14.07
CA MET A 166 5.78 -16.46 12.85
C MET A 166 4.68 -15.41 12.62
N VAL A 167 3.70 -15.29 13.51
CA VAL A 167 2.50 -14.48 13.25
C VAL A 167 2.81 -12.99 13.27
N GLY A 168 3.62 -12.52 14.22
CA GLY A 168 4.05 -11.12 14.31
C GLY A 168 4.82 -10.64 13.06
N PRO A 169 5.86 -11.35 12.60
CA PRO A 169 6.53 -11.01 11.33
C PRO A 169 5.61 -10.97 10.12
N ILE A 170 4.62 -11.88 10.06
CA ILE A 170 3.60 -11.86 8.99
C ILE A 170 2.75 -10.57 9.07
N ALA A 171 2.28 -10.23 10.26
CA ALA A 171 1.51 -9.00 10.46
C ALA A 171 2.32 -7.75 10.08
N GLY A 172 3.59 -7.67 10.49
CA GLY A 172 4.52 -6.61 10.10
C GLY A 172 4.72 -6.50 8.60
N ALA A 173 4.89 -7.62 7.92
CA ALA A 173 5.02 -7.67 6.46
C ALA A 173 3.74 -7.20 5.75
N MET A 174 2.55 -7.55 6.26
CA MET A 174 1.27 -7.06 5.72
C MET A 174 1.13 -5.55 5.88
N THR A 175 1.50 -5.00 7.03
CA THR A 175 1.47 -3.55 7.28
C THR A 175 2.45 -2.80 6.38
N SER A 176 3.65 -3.36 6.19
CA SER A 176 4.64 -2.78 5.26
C SER A 176 4.15 -2.79 3.82
N TYR A 177 3.47 -3.84 3.39
CA TYR A 177 2.88 -3.92 2.07
C TYR A 177 1.79 -2.85 1.88
N ALA A 178 0.88 -2.69 2.85
CA ALA A 178 -0.14 -1.65 2.83
C ALA A 178 0.46 -0.24 2.73
N ALA A 179 1.59 0.01 3.41
CA ALA A 179 2.30 1.29 3.28
C ALA A 179 2.82 1.56 1.86
N THR A 180 3.22 0.53 1.12
CA THR A 180 3.64 0.69 -0.30
C THR A 180 2.46 0.96 -1.23
N GLU A 181 1.28 0.42 -0.95
CA GLU A 181 0.03 0.76 -1.66
C GLU A 181 -0.28 2.26 -1.51
N VAL A 182 -0.29 2.76 -0.28
CA VAL A 182 -0.57 4.18 0.02
C VAL A 182 0.42 5.12 -0.64
N MET A 183 1.69 4.70 -0.78
CA MET A 183 2.73 5.49 -1.43
C MET A 183 2.41 5.82 -2.89
N TYR A 184 1.73 4.93 -3.59
CA TYR A 184 1.31 5.14 -4.96
C TYR A 184 0.33 6.32 -5.10
N TYR A 185 -0.68 6.39 -4.24
CA TYR A 185 -1.64 7.52 -4.20
C TYR A 185 -0.97 8.83 -3.80
N ARG A 186 -0.04 8.78 -2.85
CA ARG A 186 0.74 9.96 -2.46
C ARG A 186 1.60 10.49 -3.60
N ALA A 187 2.18 9.62 -4.42
CA ALA A 187 2.92 10.04 -5.61
C ALA A 187 2.00 10.76 -6.62
N ILE A 188 0.78 10.24 -6.84
CA ILE A 188 -0.23 10.92 -7.66
C ILE A 188 -0.54 12.30 -7.08
N LYS A 189 -0.83 12.39 -5.78
CA LYS A 189 -1.12 13.66 -5.09
C LYS A 189 0.00 14.68 -5.31
N VAL A 190 1.25 14.29 -5.03
CA VAL A 190 2.40 15.21 -5.16
C VAL A 190 2.52 15.77 -6.59
N GLY A 191 2.34 14.92 -7.61
CA GLY A 191 2.35 15.34 -9.00
C GLY A 191 1.22 16.31 -9.33
N VAL A 192 -0.01 15.98 -8.94
CA VAL A 192 -1.20 16.81 -9.20
C VAL A 192 -1.07 18.18 -8.51
N ILE A 193 -0.69 18.20 -7.24
CA ILE A 193 -0.54 19.45 -6.49
C ILE A 193 0.59 20.32 -7.03
N ALA A 194 1.73 19.74 -7.42
CA ALA A 194 2.79 20.49 -8.07
C ALA A 194 2.31 21.10 -9.40
N PHE A 195 1.52 20.38 -10.19
CA PHE A 195 0.96 20.88 -11.44
C PHE A 195 -0.05 22.01 -11.20
N LEU A 196 -0.94 21.89 -10.22
CA LEU A 196 -1.91 22.94 -9.85
C LEU A 196 -1.22 24.20 -9.32
N ASN A 197 -0.08 24.08 -8.66
CA ASN A 197 0.76 25.20 -8.26
C ASN A 197 1.48 25.88 -9.46
N GLY A 198 1.18 25.51 -10.69
CA GLY A 198 1.70 26.12 -11.91
C GLY A 198 3.03 25.54 -12.41
N CYS A 199 3.55 24.49 -11.81
CA CYS A 199 4.75 23.84 -12.30
C CYS A 199 4.55 23.29 -13.73
N ALA A 200 5.60 23.34 -14.56
CA ALA A 200 5.59 22.69 -15.85
C ALA A 200 5.40 21.15 -15.67
N PRO A 201 4.74 20.44 -16.62
CA PRO A 201 4.48 19.02 -16.50
C PRO A 201 5.69 18.17 -16.10
N GLN A 202 6.85 18.47 -16.68
CA GLN A 202 8.11 17.79 -16.40
C GLN A 202 8.59 18.03 -14.96
N VAL A 203 8.41 19.25 -14.44
CA VAL A 203 8.76 19.62 -13.07
C VAL A 203 7.80 18.95 -12.07
N ALA A 204 6.50 18.97 -12.37
CA ALA A 204 5.49 18.34 -11.51
C ALA A 204 5.75 16.82 -11.33
N VAL A 205 6.11 16.14 -12.41
CA VAL A 205 6.47 14.72 -12.38
C VAL A 205 7.80 14.49 -11.62
N GLU A 206 8.76 15.41 -11.71
CA GLU A 206 10.01 15.33 -10.94
C GLU A 206 9.74 15.48 -9.42
N PHE A 207 8.78 16.30 -9.01
CA PHE A 207 8.34 16.35 -7.60
C PHE A 207 7.81 15.00 -7.14
N ALA A 208 6.93 14.38 -7.95
CA ALA A 208 6.42 13.04 -7.63
C ALA A 208 7.53 11.98 -7.58
N ARG A 209 8.49 12.02 -8.53
CA ARG A 209 9.65 11.14 -8.52
C ARG A 209 10.49 11.28 -7.25
N LYS A 210 10.78 12.50 -6.84
CA LYS A 210 11.58 12.80 -5.64
C LYS A 210 10.91 12.35 -4.34
N PHE A 211 9.59 12.24 -4.34
CA PHE A 211 8.83 11.76 -3.21
C PHE A 211 8.96 10.23 -3.01
N LEU A 212 9.31 9.47 -4.05
CA LEU A 212 9.39 8.01 -3.99
C LEU A 212 10.55 7.51 -3.11
N PRO A 213 10.37 6.37 -2.40
CA PRO A 213 11.44 5.69 -1.69
C PRO A 213 12.59 5.29 -2.62
N HIS A 214 13.82 5.29 -2.11
CA HIS A 214 15.03 5.05 -2.90
C HIS A 214 15.06 3.70 -3.63
N ASP A 215 14.47 2.68 -3.06
CA ASP A 215 14.42 1.31 -3.61
C ASP A 215 13.58 1.21 -4.89
N VAL A 216 12.58 2.05 -5.06
CA VAL A 216 11.68 2.09 -6.23
C VAL A 216 11.77 3.41 -7.01
N GLN A 217 12.60 4.36 -6.56
CA GLN A 217 12.77 5.65 -7.21
C GLN A 217 13.58 5.49 -8.50
N PRO A 218 13.03 5.83 -9.70
CA PRO A 218 13.83 5.88 -10.92
C PRO A 218 14.87 7.02 -10.84
N THR A 219 15.99 6.88 -11.51
CA THR A 219 16.92 7.98 -11.68
C THR A 219 16.32 9.07 -12.57
N PHE A 220 16.88 10.28 -12.49
CA PHE A 220 16.46 11.38 -13.35
C PHE A 220 16.59 11.01 -14.85
N GLN A 221 17.71 10.39 -15.22
CA GLN A 221 17.99 10.00 -16.61
C GLN A 221 17.03 8.93 -17.13
N GLU A 222 16.76 7.89 -16.32
CA GLU A 222 15.81 6.84 -16.70
C GLU A 222 14.40 7.39 -16.95
N LEU A 223 13.95 8.32 -16.11
CA LEU A 223 12.65 8.96 -16.31
C LEU A 223 12.66 9.88 -17.53
N GLU A 224 13.68 10.73 -17.68
CA GLU A 224 13.81 11.65 -18.82
C GLU A 224 13.81 10.93 -20.16
N GLU A 225 14.57 9.83 -20.29
CA GLU A 225 14.56 8.98 -21.49
C GLU A 225 13.18 8.45 -21.82
N LYS A 226 12.43 7.98 -20.80
CA LYS A 226 11.06 7.49 -20.98
C LYS A 226 10.11 8.60 -21.41
N LEU A 227 10.17 9.77 -20.76
CA LEU A 227 9.32 10.92 -21.07
C LEU A 227 9.57 11.43 -22.50
N ASN A 228 10.83 11.44 -22.95
CA ASN A 228 11.19 11.88 -24.31
C ASN A 228 10.74 10.88 -25.38
N ALA A 229 10.59 9.60 -25.03
CA ALA A 229 10.11 8.56 -25.95
C ALA A 229 8.57 8.54 -26.09
N LEU A 230 7.84 9.29 -25.24
CA LEU A 230 6.37 9.31 -25.29
C LEU A 230 5.87 10.06 -26.53
N PRO A 231 4.78 9.58 -27.16
CA PRO A 231 4.13 10.26 -28.27
C PRO A 231 3.58 11.62 -27.82
N SER A 232 3.33 12.51 -28.77
CA SER A 232 2.58 13.72 -28.47
C SER A 232 1.16 13.35 -28.07
N PRO A 233 0.59 13.96 -26.99
CA PRO A 233 -0.77 13.63 -26.57
C PRO A 233 -1.75 13.96 -27.70
N THR A 234 -2.44 12.93 -28.18
CA THR A 234 -3.58 13.06 -29.09
C THR A 234 -4.83 13.30 -28.26
N ALA A 235 -5.65 14.26 -28.68
CA ALA A 235 -6.98 14.46 -28.09
C ALA A 235 -7.92 13.44 -28.67
#